data_20b1b97a01d20fade30bcc00f26bd932
#
_entry.id   20b1b97a01d20fade30bcc00f26bd932
#
_cell.length_a   1.000
_cell.length_b   1.000
_cell.length_c   1.000
_cell.angle_alpha   90.00
_cell.angle_beta   90.00
_cell.angle_gamma   90.00
#
_symmetry.space_group_name_H-M   'P 1'
#
loop_
_entity.id
_entity.type
_entity.pdbx_description
1 polymer ?
#
loop_
_entity_poly.entity_id
_entity_poly.type
_entity_poly.pdbx_seq_one_letter_code
_entity_poly.pdbx_strand_id
1 'polypeptide(L)'
;MILDLTPFSQFKRYTKSEIDMDKSTVLRVARPTDNLDKIVKMYCDGLGFKILASFKDHDGFDGVIVGLASHNYHLEFTQNEAHKAGRAPTKDNLLVFYIPGRSEWIQFCKAMENAGFLCVSSFNPYWD
;
A
#
# COMPACT_ATOMS: atom_id res chain seq x y z
N MET A 1 2.40 -5.49 -6.58
CA MET A 1 3.19 -5.17 -5.37
C MET A 1 4.49 -5.93 -5.46
N ILE A 2 5.58 -5.24 -5.32
CA ILE A 2 6.93 -5.82 -5.33
C ILE A 2 7.42 -5.84 -3.90
N LEU A 3 7.96 -6.98 -3.46
CA LEU A 3 8.58 -7.15 -2.16
C LEU A 3 10.09 -7.26 -2.36
N ASP A 4 10.84 -6.21 -2.00
CA ASP A 4 12.29 -6.19 -2.05
C ASP A 4 12.88 -6.67 -0.71
N LEU A 5 13.90 -7.50 -0.78
CA LEU A 5 14.67 -8.02 0.36
C LEU A 5 15.99 -7.29 0.57
N THR A 6 16.24 -6.19 -0.13
CA THR A 6 17.48 -5.42 0.00
C THR A 6 17.66 -4.91 1.44
N PRO A 7 18.79 -5.16 2.10
CA PRO A 7 19.02 -4.65 3.44
C PRO A 7 18.95 -3.12 3.46
N PHE A 8 18.25 -2.56 4.43
CA PHE A 8 18.08 -1.12 4.65
C PHE A 8 19.42 -0.35 4.75
N SER A 9 20.54 -1.07 4.95
CA SER A 9 21.90 -0.52 5.06
C SER A 9 22.46 0.07 3.75
N GLN A 10 21.83 -0.17 2.59
CA GLN A 10 22.32 0.35 1.30
C GLN A 10 21.81 1.75 0.96
N PHE A 11 20.87 2.30 1.72
CA PHE A 11 20.41 3.67 1.49
C PHE A 11 21.49 4.67 1.95
N LYS A 12 21.90 5.59 1.05
CA LYS A 12 22.79 6.70 1.41
C LYS A 12 22.20 7.47 2.59
N ARG A 13 22.98 7.63 3.66
CA ARG A 13 22.62 8.54 4.75
C ARG A 13 22.61 9.95 4.18
N TYR A 14 21.44 10.56 4.12
CA TYR A 14 21.32 11.99 3.89
C TYR A 14 21.85 12.75 5.11
N THR A 15 22.52 13.87 4.89
CA THR A 15 22.88 14.78 5.98
C THR A 15 21.60 15.21 6.69
N LYS A 16 21.64 15.19 8.02
CA LYS A 16 20.50 15.56 8.86
C LYS A 16 20.03 16.97 8.48
N SER A 17 18.75 17.11 8.11
CA SER A 17 18.14 18.43 7.94
C SER A 17 17.90 19.05 9.32
N GLU A 18 17.91 20.36 9.40
CA GLU A 18 17.58 21.07 10.65
C GLU A 18 16.09 20.93 11.04
N ILE A 19 15.27 20.48 10.08
CA ILE A 19 13.83 20.26 10.27
C ILE A 19 13.53 18.78 10.02
N ASP A 20 13.20 18.06 11.07
CA ASP A 20 12.75 16.66 11.02
C ASP A 20 11.24 16.60 11.23
N MET A 21 10.56 15.72 10.51
CA MET A 21 9.15 15.42 10.79
C MET A 21 9.00 14.81 12.17
N ASP A 22 7.97 15.23 12.88
CA ASP A 22 7.60 14.66 14.17
C ASP A 22 7.30 13.15 14.02
N LYS A 23 7.74 12.36 15.01
CA LYS A 23 7.56 10.89 14.99
C LYS A 23 6.10 10.46 15.03
N SER A 24 5.19 11.34 15.47
CA SER A 24 3.75 11.11 15.45
C SER A 24 3.11 11.38 14.08
N THR A 25 3.88 11.90 13.11
CA THR A 25 3.38 12.14 11.75
C THR A 25 2.93 10.84 11.11
N VAL A 26 1.71 10.82 10.60
CA VAL A 26 1.12 9.67 9.90
C VAL A 26 1.16 9.93 8.40
N LEU A 27 1.74 9.00 7.65
CA LEU A 27 1.65 8.99 6.21
C LEU A 27 0.35 8.31 5.77
N ARG A 28 -0.42 8.98 4.92
CA ARG A 28 -1.56 8.36 4.25
C ARG A 28 -1.36 8.45 2.73
N VAL A 29 -1.42 7.30 2.07
CA VAL A 29 -1.35 7.22 0.61
C VAL A 29 -2.76 6.99 0.08
N ALA A 30 -3.30 7.98 -0.63
CA ALA A 30 -4.61 7.88 -1.27
C ALA A 30 -4.49 7.23 -2.66
N ARG A 31 -5.36 6.27 -2.94
CA ARG A 31 -5.44 5.55 -4.22
C ARG A 31 -6.89 5.46 -4.68
N PRO A 32 -7.21 5.94 -5.88
CA PRO A 32 -8.54 5.74 -6.44
C PRO A 32 -8.72 4.28 -6.87
N THR A 33 -9.97 3.82 -6.85
CA THR A 33 -10.36 2.49 -7.32
C THR A 33 -11.73 2.50 -7.99
N ASP A 34 -11.96 1.56 -8.88
CA ASP A 34 -13.27 1.33 -9.50
C ASP A 34 -14.09 0.25 -8.76
N ASN A 35 -13.51 -0.37 -7.72
CA ASN A 35 -14.20 -1.35 -6.88
C ASN A 35 -13.63 -1.32 -5.45
N LEU A 36 -14.24 -0.47 -4.62
CA LEU A 36 -13.79 -0.20 -3.27
C LEU A 36 -13.81 -1.45 -2.38
N ASP A 37 -14.92 -2.18 -2.40
CA ASP A 37 -15.08 -3.37 -1.55
C ASP A 37 -14.05 -4.45 -1.88
N LYS A 38 -13.82 -4.69 -3.17
CA LYS A 38 -12.86 -5.67 -3.64
C LYS A 38 -11.44 -5.32 -3.20
N ILE A 39 -10.99 -4.08 -3.42
CA ILE A 39 -9.62 -3.69 -3.11
C ILE A 39 -9.38 -3.70 -1.60
N VAL A 40 -10.33 -3.22 -0.81
CA VAL A 40 -10.25 -3.24 0.66
C VAL A 40 -10.12 -4.68 1.17
N LYS A 41 -10.98 -5.59 0.66
CA LYS A 41 -10.91 -7.00 1.02
C LYS A 41 -9.55 -7.62 0.68
N MET A 42 -9.01 -7.34 -0.51
CA MET A 42 -7.70 -7.85 -0.94
C MET A 42 -6.58 -7.43 0.00
N TYR A 43 -6.55 -6.16 0.41
CA TYR A 43 -5.52 -5.65 1.32
C TYR A 43 -5.70 -6.16 2.75
N CYS A 44 -6.93 -6.29 3.23
CA CYS A 44 -7.21 -6.86 4.55
C CYS A 44 -6.82 -8.35 4.62
N ASP A 45 -7.21 -9.14 3.63
CA ASP A 45 -6.94 -10.58 3.61
C ASP A 45 -5.45 -10.87 3.30
N GLY A 46 -4.84 -10.11 2.37
CA GLY A 46 -3.48 -10.37 1.92
C GLY A 46 -2.38 -9.82 2.83
N LEU A 47 -2.59 -8.66 3.42
CA LEU A 47 -1.61 -7.99 4.29
C LEU A 47 -2.01 -7.94 5.77
N GLY A 48 -3.16 -8.48 6.12
CA GLY A 48 -3.65 -8.44 7.50
C GLY A 48 -4.08 -7.05 7.96
N PHE A 49 -4.27 -6.11 7.05
CA PHE A 49 -4.73 -4.76 7.37
C PHE A 49 -6.13 -4.79 7.98
N LYS A 50 -6.45 -3.76 8.73
CA LYS A 50 -7.77 -3.54 9.33
C LYS A 50 -8.37 -2.28 8.74
N ILE A 51 -9.70 -2.25 8.66
CA ILE A 51 -10.42 -1.01 8.36
C ILE A 51 -10.29 -0.11 9.59
N LEU A 52 -9.65 1.04 9.42
CA LEU A 52 -9.43 2.01 10.48
C LEU A 52 -10.52 3.08 10.50
N ALA A 53 -11.03 3.44 9.33
CA ALA A 53 -12.14 4.37 9.17
C ALA A 53 -12.78 4.21 7.78
N SER A 54 -13.97 4.73 7.61
CA SER A 54 -14.66 4.82 6.32
C SER A 54 -15.55 6.06 6.28
N PHE A 55 -15.83 6.52 5.08
CA PHE A 55 -16.80 7.58 4.82
C PHE A 55 -17.62 7.22 3.57
N LYS A 56 -18.80 7.77 3.48
CA LYS A 56 -19.72 7.52 2.38
C LYS A 56 -20.34 8.84 1.91
N ASP A 57 -20.47 8.96 0.59
CA ASP A 57 -21.09 10.10 -0.09
C ASP A 57 -20.55 11.48 0.38
N HIS A 58 -19.22 11.56 0.54
CA HIS A 58 -18.58 12.84 0.79
C HIS A 58 -18.23 13.51 -0.55
N ASP A 59 -19.03 14.46 -0.95
CA ASP A 59 -18.96 15.12 -2.28
C ASP A 59 -18.91 14.12 -3.45
N GLY A 60 -19.70 13.03 -3.36
CA GLY A 60 -19.77 11.98 -4.36
C GLY A 60 -18.66 10.93 -4.26
N PHE A 61 -17.85 10.94 -3.21
CA PHE A 61 -16.82 9.94 -2.95
C PHE A 61 -17.17 9.04 -1.76
N ASP A 62 -16.97 7.77 -1.94
CA ASP A 62 -16.86 6.79 -0.85
C ASP A 62 -15.39 6.51 -0.58
N GLY A 63 -15.01 6.24 0.65
CA GLY A 63 -13.63 5.94 1.00
C GLY A 63 -13.49 5.02 2.21
N VAL A 64 -12.40 4.26 2.19
CA VAL A 64 -12.01 3.36 3.29
C VAL A 64 -10.52 3.52 3.56
N ILE A 65 -10.17 3.72 4.82
CA ILE A 65 -8.80 3.77 5.30
C ILE A 65 -8.45 2.41 5.89
N VAL A 66 -7.39 1.79 5.38
CA VAL A 66 -6.89 0.50 5.86
C VAL A 66 -5.44 0.60 6.33
N GLY A 67 -5.07 -0.23 7.28
CA GLY A 67 -3.73 -0.29 7.84
C GLY A 67 -3.73 -0.99 9.20
N LEU A 68 -2.70 -0.70 9.99
CA LEU A 68 -2.62 -1.12 11.39
C LEU A 68 -2.53 0.14 12.27
N ALA A 69 -3.32 0.19 13.34
CA ALA A 69 -3.36 1.33 14.25
C ALA A 69 -2.00 1.61 14.93
N SER A 70 -1.13 0.60 15.01
CA SER A 70 0.23 0.71 15.56
C SER A 70 1.26 1.29 14.57
N HIS A 71 0.90 1.47 13.30
CA HIS A 71 1.80 1.97 12.27
C HIS A 71 1.50 3.43 11.91
N ASN A 72 2.55 4.18 11.59
CA ASN A 72 2.45 5.56 11.16
C ASN A 72 2.23 5.71 9.65
N TYR A 73 1.69 4.69 9.00
CA TYR A 73 1.28 4.75 7.58
C TYR A 73 -0.03 4.00 7.38
N HIS A 74 -0.87 4.56 6.52
CA HIS A 74 -2.16 3.98 6.14
C HIS A 74 -2.39 4.14 4.65
N LEU A 75 -3.23 3.27 4.08
CA LEU A 75 -3.74 3.44 2.72
C LEU A 75 -5.19 3.92 2.79
N GLU A 76 -5.55 4.84 1.91
CA GLU A 76 -6.92 5.30 1.73
C GLU A 76 -7.35 4.97 0.31
N PHE A 77 -8.36 4.12 0.17
CA PHE A 77 -8.97 3.82 -1.11
C PHE A 77 -10.23 4.64 -1.27
N THR A 78 -10.38 5.29 -2.42
CA THR A 78 -11.55 6.14 -2.72
C THR A 78 -12.19 5.69 -4.03
N GLN A 79 -13.50 5.78 -4.09
CA GLN A 79 -14.30 5.49 -5.28
C GLN A 79 -15.29 6.63 -5.52
N ASN A 80 -15.44 7.01 -6.78
CA ASN A 80 -16.50 7.92 -7.23
C ASN A 80 -17.29 7.22 -8.33
N GLU A 81 -18.61 7.09 -8.16
CA GLU A 81 -19.45 6.38 -9.13
C GLU A 81 -19.53 7.09 -10.50
N ALA A 82 -19.41 8.41 -10.49
CA ALA A 82 -19.49 9.22 -11.70
C ALA A 82 -18.16 9.29 -12.49
N HIS A 83 -17.07 8.79 -11.92
CA HIS A 83 -15.74 8.89 -12.52
C HIS A 83 -14.96 7.58 -12.40
N LYS A 84 -14.50 7.07 -13.54
CA LYS A 84 -13.64 5.87 -13.55
C LYS A 84 -12.19 6.24 -13.24
N ALA A 85 -11.63 5.55 -12.25
CA ALA A 85 -10.22 5.70 -11.88
C ALA A 85 -9.29 5.05 -12.92
N GLY A 86 -9.67 3.89 -13.42
CA GLY A 86 -8.87 3.14 -14.36
C GLY A 86 -7.58 2.57 -13.75
N ARG A 87 -6.54 2.45 -14.58
CA ARG A 87 -5.24 1.94 -14.15
C ARG A 87 -4.34 3.06 -13.63
N ALA A 88 -3.36 2.69 -12.79
CA ALA A 88 -2.29 3.60 -12.40
C ALA A 88 -1.58 4.19 -13.64
N PRO A 89 -1.07 5.43 -13.56
CA PRO A 89 -0.48 6.13 -14.72
C PRO A 89 0.70 5.39 -15.36
N THR A 90 1.48 4.66 -14.57
CA THR A 90 2.62 3.87 -15.04
C THR A 90 2.76 2.58 -14.25
N LYS A 91 3.52 1.61 -14.80
CA LYS A 91 3.87 0.37 -14.10
C LYS A 91 4.86 0.58 -12.95
N ASP A 92 5.51 1.73 -12.89
CA ASP A 92 6.40 2.13 -11.80
C ASP A 92 5.67 2.78 -10.62
N ASN A 93 4.34 2.91 -10.69
CA ASN A 93 3.53 3.46 -9.62
C ASN A 93 3.23 2.39 -8.57
N LEU A 94 4.19 2.15 -7.68
CA LEU A 94 4.23 1.02 -6.76
C LEU A 94 3.97 1.43 -5.30
N LEU A 95 3.43 0.49 -4.53
CA LEU A 95 3.54 0.46 -3.07
C LEU A 95 4.50 -0.67 -2.73
N VAL A 96 5.59 -0.35 -2.06
CA VAL A 96 6.66 -1.31 -1.74
C VAL A 96 6.71 -1.55 -0.23
N PHE A 97 6.61 -2.80 0.17
CA PHE A 97 6.73 -3.23 1.56
C PHE A 97 7.99 -4.08 1.71
N TYR A 98 8.93 -3.61 2.52
CA TYR A 98 10.14 -4.34 2.84
C TYR A 98 9.88 -5.28 4.03
N ILE A 99 9.95 -6.57 3.78
CA ILE A 99 9.75 -7.61 4.81
C ILE A 99 11.08 -8.35 4.98
N PRO A 100 11.83 -8.10 6.07
CA PRO A 100 13.19 -8.61 6.21
C PRO A 100 13.26 -10.12 6.47
N GLY A 101 12.22 -10.71 7.03
CA GLY A 101 12.15 -12.14 7.33
C GLY A 101 11.72 -12.96 6.13
N ARG A 102 12.61 -13.83 5.57
CA ARG A 102 12.28 -14.64 4.40
C ARG A 102 11.04 -15.53 4.59
N SER A 103 10.90 -16.19 5.74
CA SER A 103 9.73 -17.04 6.01
C SER A 103 8.44 -16.22 6.09
N GLU A 104 8.49 -15.06 6.72
CA GLU A 104 7.38 -14.11 6.81
C GLU A 104 7.02 -13.57 5.42
N TRP A 105 8.02 -13.18 4.62
CA TRP A 105 7.83 -12.77 3.24
C TRP A 105 7.09 -13.83 2.40
N ILE A 106 7.49 -15.11 2.49
CA ILE A 106 6.82 -16.21 1.78
C ILE A 106 5.36 -16.33 2.22
N GLN A 107 5.08 -16.18 3.52
CA GLN A 107 3.71 -16.25 4.05
C GLN A 107 2.85 -15.10 3.50
N PHE A 108 3.39 -13.88 3.46
CA PHE A 108 2.68 -12.73 2.87
C PHE A 108 2.45 -12.91 1.37
N CYS A 109 3.42 -13.38 0.60
CA CYS A 109 3.21 -13.67 -0.82
C CYS A 109 2.04 -14.64 -1.03
N LYS A 110 2.00 -15.74 -0.27
CA LYS A 110 0.89 -16.70 -0.32
C LYS A 110 -0.45 -16.09 0.07
N ALA A 111 -0.49 -15.32 1.15
CA ALA A 111 -1.72 -14.67 1.61
C ALA A 111 -2.24 -13.69 0.56
N MET A 112 -1.36 -12.95 -0.08
CA MET A 112 -1.71 -12.01 -1.13
C MET A 112 -2.25 -12.69 -2.39
N GLU A 113 -1.61 -13.77 -2.85
CA GLU A 113 -2.11 -14.57 -3.97
C GLU A 113 -3.51 -15.11 -3.67
N ASN A 114 -3.72 -15.66 -2.46
CA ASN A 114 -5.04 -16.13 -2.02
C ASN A 114 -6.07 -15.01 -1.92
N ALA A 115 -5.66 -13.78 -1.63
CA ALA A 115 -6.52 -12.61 -1.59
C ALA A 115 -6.83 -12.03 -2.98
N GLY A 116 -6.24 -12.58 -4.06
CA GLY A 116 -6.51 -12.20 -5.44
C GLY A 116 -5.48 -11.26 -6.07
N PHE A 117 -4.33 -11.01 -5.41
CA PHE A 117 -3.22 -10.33 -6.06
C PHE A 117 -2.53 -11.27 -7.04
N LEU A 118 -2.13 -10.74 -8.18
CA LEU A 118 -1.40 -11.50 -9.20
C LEU A 118 0.10 -11.30 -9.02
N CYS A 119 0.85 -12.40 -8.97
CA CYS A 119 2.30 -12.34 -9.08
C CYS A 119 2.66 -11.98 -10.53
N VAL A 120 3.45 -10.94 -10.72
CA VAL A 120 3.91 -10.48 -12.02
C VAL A 120 5.39 -10.17 -11.97
N SER A 121 6.09 -10.30 -13.10
CA SER A 121 7.47 -9.82 -13.23
C SER A 121 7.51 -8.31 -13.05
N SER A 122 8.58 -7.82 -12.43
CA SER A 122 8.78 -6.39 -12.28
C SER A 122 8.93 -5.71 -13.66
N PHE A 123 8.45 -4.48 -13.77
CA PHE A 123 8.70 -3.65 -14.94
C PHE A 123 10.11 -3.02 -14.88
N ASN A 124 10.51 -2.59 -13.70
CA ASN A 124 11.85 -2.08 -13.43
C ASN A 124 12.71 -3.23 -12.88
N PRO A 125 13.80 -3.63 -13.57
CA PRO A 125 14.66 -4.75 -13.15
C PRO A 125 15.28 -4.61 -11.76
N TYR A 126 15.31 -3.40 -11.20
CA TYR A 126 15.76 -3.16 -9.83
C TYR A 126 14.96 -3.97 -8.78
N TRP A 127 13.72 -4.34 -9.12
CA TRP A 127 12.79 -5.03 -8.21
C TRP A 127 12.72 -6.55 -8.45
N ASP A 128 13.61 -7.12 -9.24
CA ASP A 128 13.68 -8.57 -9.49
C ASP A 128 14.48 -9.31 -8.41
#